data_f63acfb30ebe3ed00eb502af6339006b
#
_entry.id   f63acfb30ebe3ed00eb502af6339006b
#
_cell.length_a   1.000
_cell.length_b   1.000
_cell.length_c   1.000
_cell.angle_alpha   90.00
_cell.angle_beta   90.00
_cell.angle_gamma   90.00
#
_symmetry.space_group_name_H-M   'P 1'
#
loop_
_entity.id
_entity.type
_entity.pdbx_description
1 polymer ?
#
loop_
_entity_poly.entity_id
_entity_poly.type
_entity_poly.pdbx_seq_one_letter_code
_entity_poly.pdbx_strand_id
1 'polypeptide(L)' 'MSDKFELVKSFYDKSLWSEARVHNAVEKGWITEEEEKIILGVK' A
#
# COMPACT_ATOMS: atom_id res chain seq x y z
N MET A 1 -10.02 7.41 -3.24
CA MET A 1 -9.03 6.42 -2.84
C MET A 1 -9.67 5.28 -2.07
N SER A 2 -9.03 4.13 -2.04
CA SER A 2 -9.59 2.99 -1.34
C SER A 2 -9.63 3.23 0.16
N ASP A 3 -10.62 2.65 0.83
CA ASP A 3 -10.77 2.80 2.27
C ASP A 3 -9.53 2.36 3.03
N LYS A 4 -8.83 1.37 2.49
CA LYS A 4 -7.64 0.83 3.16
C LYS A 4 -6.35 1.55 2.79
N PHE A 5 -6.41 2.55 1.92
CA PHE A 5 -5.22 3.23 1.45
C PHE A 5 -4.41 3.81 2.60
N GLU A 6 -5.05 4.59 3.46
CA GLU A 6 -4.33 5.23 4.57
C GLU A 6 -3.82 4.21 5.57
N LEU A 7 -4.57 3.13 5.77
CA LEU A 7 -4.15 2.07 6.68
C LEU A 7 -2.87 1.40 6.17
N VAL A 8 -2.86 1.01 4.91
CA VAL A 8 -1.69 0.36 4.29
C VAL A 8 -0.51 1.32 4.27
N LYS A 9 -0.76 2.56 3.89
CA LYS A 9 0.29 3.58 3.85
C LYS A 9 0.92 3.76 5.23
N SER A 10 0.10 3.81 6.26
CA SER A 10 0.57 3.96 7.63
C SER A 10 1.46 2.79 8.04
N PHE A 11 1.04 1.57 7.72
CA PHE A 11 1.84 0.38 8.03
C PHE A 11 3.19 0.40 7.34
N TYR A 12 3.20 0.83 6.08
CA TYR A 12 4.45 0.90 5.34
C TYR A 12 5.36 2.01 5.89
N ASP A 13 4.78 3.16 6.18
CA ASP A 13 5.54 4.30 6.71
C ASP A 13 6.19 3.97 8.06
N LYS A 14 5.52 3.12 8.86
CA LYS A 14 6.03 2.71 10.16
C LYS A 14 6.97 1.51 10.06
N SER A 15 7.27 1.08 8.84
CA SER A 15 8.11 -0.08 8.58
C SER A 15 7.54 -1.39 9.12
N LEU A 16 6.23 -1.43 9.33
CA LEU A 16 5.56 -2.64 9.77
C LEU A 16 5.31 -3.60 8.60
N TRP A 17 5.18 -3.05 7.40
CA TRP A 17 4.95 -3.81 6.18
C TRP A 17 6.07 -3.56 5.19
N SER A 18 6.47 -4.63 4.49
CA SER A 18 7.43 -4.52 3.39
C SER A 18 6.69 -4.23 2.09
N GLU A 19 7.46 -3.97 1.04
CA GLU A 19 6.89 -3.75 -0.30
C GLU A 19 6.04 -4.94 -0.73
N ALA A 20 6.49 -6.16 -0.42
CA ALA A 20 5.73 -7.36 -0.78
C ALA A 20 4.36 -7.37 -0.10
N ARG A 21 4.29 -6.91 1.14
CA ARG A 21 3.03 -6.84 1.86
C ARG A 21 2.09 -5.82 1.23
N VAL A 22 2.63 -4.67 0.82
CA VAL A 22 1.83 -3.65 0.14
C VAL A 22 1.28 -4.22 -1.17
N HIS A 23 2.10 -4.96 -1.90
CA HIS A 23 1.67 -5.58 -3.13
C HIS A 23 0.54 -6.60 -2.86
N ASN A 24 0.65 -7.37 -1.80
CA ASN A 24 -0.41 -8.30 -1.42
C ASN A 24 -1.74 -7.59 -1.17
N ALA A 25 -1.69 -6.39 -0.63
CA ALA A 25 -2.90 -5.60 -0.42
C ALA A 25 -3.57 -5.26 -1.74
N VAL A 26 -2.76 -5.02 -2.79
CA VAL A 26 -3.30 -4.78 -4.13
C VAL A 26 -4.02 -6.03 -4.63
N GLU A 27 -3.39 -7.18 -4.47
CA GLU A 27 -3.98 -8.44 -4.93
C GLU A 27 -5.27 -8.76 -4.20
N LYS A 28 -5.38 -8.37 -2.95
CA LYS A 28 -6.60 -8.59 -2.17
C LYS A 28 -7.67 -7.55 -2.44
N GLY A 29 -7.36 -6.53 -3.22
CA GLY A 29 -8.31 -5.49 -3.55
C GLY A 29 -8.46 -4.43 -2.47
N TRP A 30 -7.54 -4.36 -1.52
CA TRP A 30 -7.56 -3.33 -0.48
C TRP A 30 -7.18 -1.98 -1.03
N ILE A 31 -6.23 -1.96 -1.96
CA ILE A 31 -5.78 -0.74 -2.62
C ILE A 31 -5.57 -1.04 -4.11
N THR A 32 -5.38 0.00 -4.91
CA THR A 32 -5.14 -0.16 -6.34
C THR A 32 -3.63 -0.14 -6.62
N GLU A 33 -3.26 -0.50 -7.84
CA GLU A 33 -1.87 -0.46 -8.24
C GLU A 33 -1.31 0.96 -8.21
N GLU A 34 -2.13 1.94 -8.55
CA GLU A 34 -1.72 3.33 -8.48
C GLU A 34 -1.44 3.75 -7.04
N GLU A 35 -2.27 3.28 -6.12
CA GLU A 35 -2.08 3.57 -4.70
C GLU A 35 -0.82 2.90 -4.18
N GLU A 36 -0.52 1.70 -4.67
CA GLU A 36 0.72 1.03 -4.33
C GLU A 36 1.92 1.90 -4.70
N LYS A 37 1.91 2.45 -5.90
CA LYS A 37 3.00 3.31 -6.37
C LYS A 37 3.15 4.54 -5.49
N ILE A 38 2.04 5.12 -5.10
CA ILE A 38 2.06 6.30 -4.22
C ILE A 38 2.70 5.93 -2.87
N ILE A 39 2.29 4.82 -2.30
CA ILE A 39 2.78 4.38 -1.00
C ILE A 39 4.27 4.07 -1.05
N LEU A 40 4.71 3.37 -2.08
CA LEU A 40 6.10 2.98 -2.21
C LEU A 40 7.00 4.13 -2.66
N GLY A 41 6.41 5.23 -3.08
CA GLY A 41 7.16 6.37 -3.55
C GLY A 41 7.82 6.16 -4.90
N VAL A 42 7.25 5.34 -5.74
CA VAL A 42 7.76 5.11 -7.09
C VAL A 42 7.53 6.36 -7.93
N LYS A 43 8.58 6.80 -8.61
CA LYS A 43 8.52 8.01 -9.43
C LYS A 43 8.49 7.69 -10.90
#